data_ab585b591a1a346e89cc34d91bfc6da3
#
_entry.id   ab585b591a1a346e89cc34d91bfc6da3
#
_cell.length_a   1.000
_cell.length_b   1.000
_cell.length_c   1.000
_cell.angle_alpha   90.00
_cell.angle_beta   90.00
_cell.angle_gamma   90.00
#
_symmetry.space_group_name_H-M   'P 1'
#
loop_
_entity.id
_entity.type
_entity.pdbx_description
1 polymer ?
#
loop_
_entity_poly.entity_id
_entity_poly.type
_entity_poly.pdbx_seq_one_letter_code
_entity_poly.pdbx_strand_id
1 'polypeptide(L)'
;NRRKPAAHAVDGRPGGELWAVHGGGLYHLFRHDGVSETLPSEIHWFKWEAYVTWLSGMGLFTLIYLLQPHAYLIDPRVFEMSGTLAVCSALGVLIGGWLGYEALCRSPFKRHAGALFVAVGVWLTLAAWVATELFSGRAAFLLMGALMGSIMAGNVFNVIIPGQKALLAAAQRGETPDPIHGQRAKQRSVHNTFITLPAVLMMISNHYPLLYANDYRLGVILLLLV
;
A
#
# COMPACT_ATOMS: atom_id res chain seq x y z
N ASN A 1 -20.56 -6.42 2.54
CA ASN A 1 -21.35 -5.63 3.48
C ASN A 1 -22.10 -4.57 2.70
N ARG A 2 -23.41 -4.77 2.47
CA ARG A 2 -24.29 -3.75 1.89
C ARG A 2 -24.49 -2.69 2.98
N ARG A 3 -23.97 -1.48 2.76
CA ARG A 3 -24.29 -0.31 3.60
C ARG A 3 -25.78 -0.02 3.43
N LYS A 4 -26.55 -0.15 4.50
CA LYS A 4 -27.92 0.31 4.51
C LYS A 4 -27.91 1.84 4.53
N PRO A 5 -28.79 2.52 3.78
CA PRO A 5 -28.99 3.96 3.96
C PRO A 5 -29.40 4.22 5.40
N ALA A 6 -28.88 5.29 6.01
CA ALA A 6 -29.24 5.67 7.37
C ALA A 6 -30.75 5.97 7.45
N ALA A 7 -31.42 5.40 8.44
CA ALA A 7 -32.84 5.67 8.69
C ALA A 7 -33.10 7.13 9.11
N HIS A 8 -32.06 7.83 9.58
CA HIS A 8 -32.08 9.24 9.95
C HIS A 8 -30.97 9.97 9.19
N ALA A 9 -31.34 10.79 8.23
CA ALA A 9 -30.44 11.71 7.58
C ALA A 9 -30.06 12.79 8.60
N VAL A 10 -28.80 12.87 8.99
CA VAL A 10 -28.28 14.07 9.62
C VAL A 10 -28.16 15.09 8.49
N ASP A 11 -28.83 16.22 8.60
CA ASP A 11 -28.93 17.28 7.59
C ASP A 11 -29.59 16.89 6.26
N GLY A 12 -30.56 15.93 6.28
CA GLY A 12 -31.39 15.59 5.12
C GLY A 12 -30.67 14.89 3.97
N ARG A 13 -29.42 14.44 4.14
CA ARG A 13 -28.63 13.74 3.11
C ARG A 13 -28.45 12.26 3.44
N PRO A 14 -28.67 11.34 2.48
CA PRO A 14 -28.51 9.91 2.72
C PRO A 14 -27.02 9.57 2.90
N GLY A 15 -26.61 9.38 4.15
CA GLY A 15 -25.30 8.83 4.53
C GLY A 15 -25.36 7.33 4.71
N GLY A 16 -24.23 6.64 4.67
CA GLY A 16 -24.13 5.24 5.06
C GLY A 16 -23.87 5.12 6.56
N GLU A 17 -24.51 4.16 7.21
CA GLU A 17 -24.23 3.81 8.61
C GLU A 17 -23.69 2.38 8.73
N LEU A 18 -22.90 2.14 9.75
CA LEU A 18 -22.39 0.82 10.10
C LEU A 18 -22.38 0.66 11.62
N TRP A 19 -23.03 -0.38 12.09
CA TRP A 19 -22.87 -0.85 13.46
C TRP A 19 -21.76 -1.91 13.50
N ALA A 20 -20.79 -1.71 14.37
CA ALA A 20 -19.69 -2.62 14.57
C ALA A 20 -19.57 -3.02 16.03
N VAL A 21 -19.19 -4.27 16.28
CA VAL A 21 -18.83 -4.77 17.62
C VAL A 21 -17.32 -5.01 17.60
N HIS A 22 -16.60 -4.36 18.50
CA HIS A 22 -15.17 -4.55 18.61
C HIS A 22 -14.72 -4.34 20.09
N GLY A 23 -13.86 -5.24 20.59
CA GLY A 23 -13.31 -5.14 21.93
C GLY A 23 -14.37 -5.06 23.06
N GLY A 24 -15.54 -5.70 22.88
CA GLY A 24 -16.65 -5.66 23.85
C GLY A 24 -17.50 -4.40 23.80
N GLY A 25 -17.22 -3.45 22.91
CA GLY A 25 -18.01 -2.24 22.67
C GLY A 25 -18.86 -2.28 21.42
N LEU A 26 -19.98 -1.55 21.44
CA LEU A 26 -20.82 -1.26 20.28
C LEU A 26 -20.42 0.10 19.71
N TYR A 27 -20.06 0.13 18.43
CA TYR A 27 -19.69 1.35 17.71
C TYR A 27 -20.70 1.64 16.62
N HIS A 28 -21.19 2.86 16.57
CA HIS A 28 -22.06 3.34 15.52
C HIS A 28 -21.32 4.37 14.67
N LEU A 29 -21.03 4.00 13.44
CA LEU A 29 -20.25 4.80 12.50
C LEU A 29 -21.18 5.41 11.45
N PHE A 30 -21.14 6.71 11.32
CA PHE A 30 -21.85 7.45 10.28
C PHE A 30 -20.87 7.95 9.22
N ARG A 31 -21.28 7.86 7.98
CA ARG A 31 -20.60 8.55 6.89
C ARG A 31 -21.39 9.82 6.55
N HIS A 32 -20.75 10.95 6.71
CA HIS A 32 -21.27 12.21 6.20
C HIS A 32 -20.92 12.37 4.72
N ASP A 33 -21.92 12.45 3.85
CA ASP A 33 -21.74 12.73 2.42
C ASP A 33 -21.91 14.24 2.19
N GLY A 34 -20.92 15.02 2.58
CA GLY A 34 -20.87 16.47 2.46
C GLY A 34 -20.25 17.16 3.67
N VAL A 35 -20.36 18.47 3.67
CA VAL A 35 -19.90 19.30 4.78
C VAL A 35 -20.97 19.27 5.86
N SER A 36 -20.66 18.69 7.00
CA SER A 36 -21.49 18.88 8.20
C SER A 36 -21.17 20.27 8.78
N GLU A 37 -22.20 21.04 9.11
CA GLU A 37 -22.03 22.35 9.77
C GLU A 37 -21.34 22.23 11.14
N THR A 38 -21.32 21.03 11.71
CA THR A 38 -20.72 20.72 12.99
C THR A 38 -19.63 19.65 12.86
N LEU A 39 -18.50 20.02 12.26
CA LEU A 39 -17.31 19.16 12.30
C LEU A 39 -16.70 19.22 13.70
N PRO A 40 -16.30 18.07 14.30
CA PRO A 40 -15.59 18.07 15.58
C PRO A 40 -14.24 18.80 15.44
N SER A 41 -13.87 19.52 16.52
CA SER A 41 -12.59 20.25 16.56
C SER A 41 -11.38 19.33 16.47
N GLU A 42 -11.52 18.11 16.93
CA GLU A 42 -10.48 17.09 16.91
C GLU A 42 -10.87 15.94 15.98
N ILE A 43 -10.04 15.69 14.96
CA ILE A 43 -10.21 14.60 14.01
C ILE A 43 -9.00 13.68 14.13
N HIS A 44 -9.22 12.39 14.41
CA HIS A 44 -8.16 11.40 14.44
C HIS A 44 -7.72 11.04 13.01
N TRP A 45 -6.41 11.10 12.77
CA TRP A 45 -5.79 10.77 11.50
C TRP A 45 -5.00 9.47 11.64
N PHE A 46 -5.47 8.40 11.03
CA PHE A 46 -4.80 7.08 10.98
C PHE A 46 -3.53 7.07 10.10
N LYS A 47 -2.72 8.10 10.20
CA LYS A 47 -1.49 8.23 9.41
C LYS A 47 -0.26 7.69 10.13
N TRP A 48 -0.24 7.82 11.45
CA TRP A 48 0.92 7.45 12.26
C TRP A 48 1.10 5.94 12.31
N GLU A 49 0.03 5.19 12.30
CA GLU A 49 0.04 3.73 12.22
C GLU A 49 0.75 3.27 10.95
N ALA A 50 0.42 3.86 9.79
CA ALA A 50 1.06 3.54 8.53
C ALA A 50 2.54 3.97 8.50
N TYR A 51 2.86 5.15 9.03
CA TYR A 51 4.23 5.69 9.00
C TYR A 51 5.16 4.93 9.93
N VAL A 52 4.75 4.67 11.17
CA VAL A 52 5.58 3.95 12.14
C VAL A 52 5.79 2.50 11.70
N THR A 53 4.76 1.85 11.17
CA THR A 53 4.87 0.49 10.61
C THR A 53 5.89 0.45 9.47
N TRP A 54 5.80 1.39 8.53
CA TRP A 54 6.74 1.45 7.42
C TRP A 54 8.16 1.77 7.87
N LEU A 55 8.34 2.77 8.74
CA LEU A 55 9.66 3.17 9.26
C LEU A 55 10.34 2.04 10.03
N SER A 56 9.61 1.34 10.90
CA SER A 56 10.16 0.21 11.65
C SER A 56 10.51 -0.96 10.72
N GLY A 57 9.66 -1.26 9.75
CA GLY A 57 9.92 -2.29 8.73
C GLY A 57 11.14 -1.98 7.87
N MET A 58 11.27 -0.72 7.40
CA MET A 58 12.45 -0.28 6.63
C MET A 58 13.72 -0.23 7.48
N GLY A 59 13.60 0.14 8.75
CA GLY A 59 14.72 0.05 9.71
C GLY A 59 15.23 -1.39 9.86
N LEU A 60 14.31 -2.33 10.05
CA LEU A 60 14.64 -3.75 10.15
C LEU A 60 15.23 -4.30 8.85
N PHE A 61 14.65 -3.94 7.70
CA PHE A 61 15.19 -4.30 6.39
C PHE A 61 16.60 -3.77 6.19
N THR A 62 16.88 -2.54 6.58
CA THR A 62 18.21 -1.94 6.52
C THR A 62 19.20 -2.71 7.39
N LEU A 63 18.87 -2.95 8.66
CA LEU A 63 19.76 -3.61 9.61
C LEU A 63 20.09 -5.04 9.21
N ILE A 64 19.11 -5.79 8.73
CA ILE A 64 19.30 -7.22 8.43
C ILE A 64 19.81 -7.42 7.01
N TYR A 65 19.21 -6.76 6.00
CA TYR A 65 19.49 -7.05 4.59
C TYR A 65 20.52 -6.10 3.97
N LEU A 66 20.41 -4.80 4.18
CA LEU A 66 21.30 -3.84 3.52
C LEU A 66 22.67 -3.77 4.17
N LEU A 67 22.77 -3.92 5.51
CA LEU A 67 24.07 -3.95 6.20
C LEU A 67 24.77 -5.30 6.12
N GLN A 68 24.05 -6.38 5.77
CA GLN A 68 24.61 -7.72 5.66
C GLN A 68 24.25 -8.37 4.31
N PRO A 69 24.59 -7.74 3.16
CA PRO A 69 24.11 -8.18 1.85
C PRO A 69 24.58 -9.59 1.49
N HIS A 70 25.81 -9.97 1.85
CA HIS A 70 26.34 -11.30 1.58
C HIS A 70 25.62 -12.42 2.33
N ALA A 71 25.03 -12.12 3.50
CA ALA A 71 24.31 -13.12 4.29
C ALA A 71 22.84 -13.28 3.87
N TYR A 72 22.21 -12.20 3.35
CA TYR A 72 20.76 -12.19 3.19
C TYR A 72 20.27 -11.81 1.78
N LEU A 73 20.96 -10.91 1.05
CA LEU A 73 20.56 -10.51 -0.28
C LEU A 73 21.09 -11.43 -1.38
N ILE A 74 22.37 -11.80 -1.29
CA ILE A 74 23.10 -12.47 -2.35
C ILE A 74 22.96 -13.99 -2.22
N ASP A 75 22.66 -14.65 -3.33
CA ASP A 75 22.85 -16.09 -3.52
C ASP A 75 23.67 -16.29 -4.80
N PRO A 76 24.95 -16.72 -4.71
CA PRO A 76 25.79 -16.90 -5.89
C PRO A 76 25.24 -17.87 -6.94
N ARG A 77 24.32 -18.76 -6.54
CA ARG A 77 23.64 -19.69 -7.45
C ARG A 77 22.59 -18.99 -8.32
N VAL A 78 22.11 -17.82 -7.88
CA VAL A 78 21.14 -16.99 -8.62
C VAL A 78 21.88 -15.96 -9.44
N PHE A 79 22.63 -15.09 -8.77
CA PHE A 79 23.45 -14.07 -9.42
C PHE A 79 24.61 -13.66 -8.51
N GLU A 80 25.82 -13.79 -9.04
CA GLU A 80 27.03 -13.38 -8.31
C GLU A 80 27.23 -11.87 -8.45
N MET A 81 27.26 -11.15 -7.33
CA MET A 81 27.45 -9.71 -7.32
C MET A 81 28.16 -9.24 -6.05
N SER A 82 28.77 -8.05 -6.13
CA SER A 82 29.33 -7.41 -4.93
C SER A 82 28.24 -6.96 -3.96
N GLY A 83 28.57 -6.85 -2.67
CA GLY A 83 27.63 -6.36 -1.66
C GLY A 83 27.07 -4.97 -1.97
N THR A 84 27.93 -4.08 -2.49
CA THR A 84 27.50 -2.72 -2.91
C THR A 84 26.49 -2.78 -4.06
N LEU A 85 26.75 -3.62 -5.08
CA LEU A 85 25.84 -3.78 -6.20
C LEU A 85 24.49 -4.36 -5.75
N ALA A 86 24.51 -5.33 -4.83
CA ALA A 86 23.29 -5.91 -4.26
C ALA A 86 22.45 -4.87 -3.54
N VAL A 87 23.07 -4.03 -2.70
CA VAL A 87 22.38 -2.95 -1.99
C VAL A 87 21.80 -1.92 -2.96
N CYS A 88 22.59 -1.46 -3.93
CA CYS A 88 22.14 -0.52 -4.95
C CYS A 88 20.97 -1.09 -5.78
N SER A 89 21.04 -2.36 -6.17
CA SER A 89 19.99 -3.04 -6.91
C SER A 89 18.72 -3.20 -6.07
N ALA A 90 18.83 -3.56 -4.79
CA ALA A 90 17.67 -3.65 -3.90
C ALA A 90 16.97 -2.30 -3.71
N LEU A 91 17.73 -1.23 -3.49
CA LEU A 91 17.20 0.13 -3.44
C LEU A 91 16.61 0.56 -4.80
N GLY A 92 17.24 0.16 -5.90
CA GLY A 92 16.75 0.37 -7.26
C GLY A 92 15.38 -0.25 -7.49
N VAL A 93 15.17 -1.48 -7.04
CA VAL A 93 13.86 -2.17 -7.11
C VAL A 93 12.82 -1.45 -6.26
N LEU A 94 13.16 -1.03 -5.04
CA LEU A 94 12.23 -0.30 -4.16
C LEU A 94 11.84 1.06 -4.74
N ILE A 95 12.84 1.88 -5.09
CA ILE A 95 12.62 3.23 -5.60
C ILE A 95 12.00 3.20 -6.99
N GLY A 96 12.57 2.40 -7.90
CA GLY A 96 12.06 2.25 -9.27
C GLY A 96 10.66 1.64 -9.29
N GLY A 97 10.42 0.63 -8.46
CA GLY A 97 9.10 0.01 -8.31
C GLY A 97 8.04 0.99 -7.83
N TRP A 98 8.38 1.82 -6.83
CA TRP A 98 7.50 2.88 -6.34
C TRP A 98 7.27 3.98 -7.38
N LEU A 99 8.33 4.48 -8.04
CA LEU A 99 8.23 5.52 -9.07
C LEU A 99 7.40 5.05 -10.26
N GLY A 100 7.60 3.81 -10.73
CA GLY A 100 6.81 3.23 -11.83
C GLY A 100 5.34 3.10 -11.46
N TYR A 101 5.02 2.63 -10.25
CA TYR A 101 3.65 2.63 -9.74
C TYR A 101 3.04 4.04 -9.71
N GLU A 102 3.78 5.03 -9.23
CA GLU A 102 3.32 6.43 -9.18
C GLU A 102 3.09 6.99 -10.59
N ALA A 103 3.99 6.69 -11.55
CA ALA A 103 3.84 7.07 -12.94
C ALA A 103 2.59 6.45 -13.58
N LEU A 104 2.32 5.17 -13.34
CA LEU A 104 1.10 4.49 -13.80
C LEU A 104 -0.16 5.16 -13.26
N CYS A 105 -0.18 5.48 -11.97
CA CYS A 105 -1.32 6.14 -11.35
C CYS A 105 -1.55 7.59 -11.82
N ARG A 106 -0.53 8.23 -12.41
CA ARG A 106 -0.64 9.57 -13.05
C ARG A 106 -0.92 9.49 -14.54
N SER A 107 -0.70 8.34 -15.15
CA SER A 107 -0.86 8.08 -16.58
C SER A 107 -2.34 8.12 -17.03
N PRO A 108 -2.62 8.06 -18.34
CA PRO A 108 -3.99 7.94 -18.86
C PRO A 108 -4.76 6.72 -18.36
N PHE A 109 -4.09 5.66 -17.91
CA PHE A 109 -4.72 4.46 -17.34
C PHE A 109 -5.60 4.78 -16.12
N LYS A 110 -5.33 5.89 -15.40
CA LYS A 110 -6.15 6.34 -14.26
C LYS A 110 -7.64 6.56 -14.59
N ARG A 111 -7.98 6.74 -15.87
CA ARG A 111 -9.37 6.94 -16.33
C ARG A 111 -10.19 5.66 -16.27
N HIS A 112 -9.54 4.50 -16.34
CA HIS A 112 -10.17 3.18 -16.35
C HIS A 112 -9.59 2.32 -15.22
N ALA A 113 -10.35 2.15 -14.15
CA ALA A 113 -9.88 1.45 -12.94
C ALA A 113 -9.36 0.04 -13.25
N GLY A 114 -10.05 -0.73 -14.11
CA GLY A 114 -9.61 -2.07 -14.51
C GLY A 114 -8.28 -2.07 -15.29
N ALA A 115 -8.11 -1.13 -16.23
CA ALA A 115 -6.86 -1.01 -16.99
C ALA A 115 -5.68 -0.63 -16.08
N LEU A 116 -5.91 0.28 -15.13
CA LEU A 116 -4.89 0.65 -14.15
C LEU A 116 -4.54 -0.53 -13.23
N PHE A 117 -5.54 -1.28 -12.79
CA PHE A 117 -5.33 -2.46 -11.95
C PHE A 117 -4.45 -3.50 -12.67
N VAL A 118 -4.76 -3.80 -13.92
CA VAL A 118 -3.94 -4.70 -14.76
C VAL A 118 -2.53 -4.16 -14.97
N ALA A 119 -2.39 -2.86 -15.27
CA ALA A 119 -1.08 -2.24 -15.47
C ALA A 119 -0.20 -2.29 -14.20
N VAL A 120 -0.80 -2.07 -13.03
CA VAL A 120 -0.11 -2.21 -11.74
C VAL A 120 0.26 -3.67 -11.48
N GLY A 121 -0.62 -4.62 -11.77
CA GLY A 121 -0.33 -6.05 -11.66
C GLY A 121 0.86 -6.46 -12.54
N VAL A 122 0.88 -6.04 -13.81
CA VAL A 122 2.01 -6.28 -14.73
C VAL A 122 3.30 -5.64 -14.19
N TRP A 123 3.23 -4.42 -13.66
CA TRP A 123 4.38 -3.74 -13.07
C TRP A 123 4.96 -4.48 -11.86
N LEU A 124 4.10 -4.94 -10.95
CA LEU A 124 4.52 -5.75 -9.80
C LEU A 124 5.09 -7.10 -10.24
N THR A 125 4.54 -7.71 -11.29
CA THR A 125 5.08 -8.94 -11.90
C THR A 125 6.49 -8.72 -12.45
N LEU A 126 6.74 -7.62 -13.15
CA LEU A 126 8.07 -7.26 -13.64
C LEU A 126 9.06 -7.03 -12.50
N ALA A 127 8.62 -6.33 -11.44
CA ALA A 127 9.45 -6.13 -10.25
C ALA A 127 9.77 -7.47 -9.55
N ALA A 128 8.80 -8.39 -9.47
CA ALA A 128 9.00 -9.72 -8.91
C ALA A 128 9.98 -10.55 -9.74
N TRP A 129 9.85 -10.50 -11.06
CA TRP A 129 10.79 -11.17 -11.94
C TRP A 129 12.21 -10.64 -11.73
N VAL A 130 12.42 -9.32 -11.78
CA VAL A 130 13.74 -8.72 -11.51
C VAL A 130 14.27 -9.13 -10.14
N ALA A 131 13.43 -9.13 -9.10
CA ALA A 131 13.85 -9.51 -7.76
C ALA A 131 14.27 -11.00 -7.69
N THR A 132 13.57 -11.90 -8.38
CA THR A 132 13.91 -13.34 -8.39
C THR A 132 15.15 -13.66 -9.21
N GLU A 133 15.50 -12.86 -10.21
CA GLU A 133 16.70 -13.03 -11.03
C GLU A 133 17.97 -12.47 -10.34
N LEU A 134 17.81 -11.49 -9.46
CA LEU A 134 18.96 -10.82 -8.86
C LEU A 134 19.29 -11.29 -7.43
N PHE A 135 18.27 -11.70 -6.66
CA PHE A 135 18.43 -11.91 -5.22
C PHE A 135 18.16 -13.34 -4.79
N SER A 136 18.62 -13.69 -3.60
CA SER A 136 18.23 -14.94 -2.95
C SER A 136 16.69 -15.04 -2.87
N GLY A 137 16.15 -16.25 -2.93
CA GLY A 137 14.69 -16.45 -2.88
C GLY A 137 14.04 -15.73 -1.69
N ARG A 138 14.65 -15.85 -0.51
CA ARG A 138 14.22 -15.16 0.72
C ARG A 138 14.19 -13.65 0.56
N ALA A 139 15.24 -13.06 -0.03
CA ALA A 139 15.35 -11.63 -0.24
C ALA A 139 14.32 -11.13 -1.29
N ALA A 140 14.12 -11.89 -2.37
CA ALA A 140 13.15 -11.53 -3.40
C ALA A 140 11.73 -11.38 -2.84
N PHE A 141 11.28 -12.34 -2.01
CA PHE A 141 9.96 -12.26 -1.37
C PHE A 141 9.86 -11.06 -0.43
N LEU A 142 10.85 -10.88 0.45
CA LEU A 142 10.83 -9.76 1.39
C LEU A 142 10.91 -8.41 0.67
N LEU A 143 11.71 -8.31 -0.39
CA LEU A 143 11.84 -7.10 -1.19
C LEU A 143 10.52 -6.73 -1.88
N MET A 144 9.76 -7.72 -2.37
CA MET A 144 8.42 -7.50 -2.91
C MET A 144 7.45 -7.03 -1.83
N GLY A 145 7.49 -7.61 -0.63
CA GLY A 145 6.72 -7.14 0.52
C GLY A 145 7.08 -5.69 0.91
N ALA A 146 8.37 -5.37 0.96
CA ALA A 146 8.86 -4.02 1.25
C ALA A 146 8.47 -3.00 0.17
N LEU A 147 8.50 -3.39 -1.12
CA LEU A 147 8.03 -2.56 -2.22
C LEU A 147 6.53 -2.25 -2.07
N MET A 148 5.70 -3.28 -1.87
CA MET A 148 4.26 -3.10 -1.69
C MET A 148 3.95 -2.26 -0.44
N GLY A 149 4.62 -2.49 0.68
CA GLY A 149 4.52 -1.66 1.88
C GLY A 149 4.92 -0.21 1.64
N SER A 150 5.98 0.02 0.84
CA SER A 150 6.41 1.38 0.45
C SER A 150 5.40 2.07 -0.46
N ILE A 151 4.77 1.34 -1.39
CA ILE A 151 3.66 1.85 -2.22
C ILE A 151 2.50 2.28 -1.31
N MET A 152 2.12 1.43 -0.36
CA MET A 152 1.00 1.69 0.56
C MET A 152 1.26 2.91 1.44
N ALA A 153 2.43 2.99 2.08
CA ALA A 153 2.83 4.15 2.91
C ALA A 153 2.95 5.42 2.07
N GLY A 154 3.54 5.35 0.87
CA GLY A 154 3.62 6.44 -0.08
C GLY A 154 2.25 6.96 -0.52
N ASN A 155 1.28 6.07 -0.74
CA ASN A 155 -0.10 6.45 -1.02
C ASN A 155 -0.73 7.24 0.13
N VAL A 156 -0.52 6.80 1.37
CA VAL A 156 -1.02 7.52 2.56
C VAL A 156 -0.37 8.89 2.65
N PHE A 157 0.96 8.95 2.56
CA PHE A 157 1.73 10.17 2.75
C PHE A 157 1.50 11.22 1.65
N ASN A 158 1.56 10.80 0.37
CA ASN A 158 1.60 11.75 -0.76
C ASN A 158 0.22 12.07 -1.33
N VAL A 159 -0.79 11.20 -1.12
CA VAL A 159 -2.08 11.35 -1.82
C VAL A 159 -3.27 11.33 -0.86
N ILE A 160 -3.37 10.32 0.01
CA ILE A 160 -4.59 10.13 0.81
C ILE A 160 -4.69 11.24 1.85
N ILE A 161 -3.68 11.43 2.69
CA ILE A 161 -3.71 12.45 3.74
C ILE A 161 -3.76 13.88 3.19
N PRO A 162 -2.93 14.28 2.20
CA PRO A 162 -3.06 15.61 1.58
C PRO A 162 -4.43 15.85 0.95
N GLY A 163 -4.98 14.85 0.24
CA GLY A 163 -6.31 14.94 -0.36
C GLY A 163 -7.42 15.12 0.69
N GLN A 164 -7.38 14.35 1.77
CA GLN A 164 -8.34 14.49 2.86
C GLN A 164 -8.23 15.84 3.58
N LYS A 165 -7.02 16.34 3.79
CA LYS A 165 -6.80 17.68 4.36
C LYS A 165 -7.35 18.78 3.46
N ALA A 166 -7.18 18.68 2.14
CA ALA A 166 -7.74 19.65 1.19
C ALA A 166 -9.28 19.67 1.22
N LEU A 167 -9.90 18.47 1.27
CA LEU A 167 -11.35 18.34 1.40
C LEU A 167 -11.87 18.97 2.71
N LEU A 168 -11.19 18.70 3.82
CA LEU A 168 -11.56 19.23 5.13
C LEU A 168 -11.42 20.75 5.18
N ALA A 169 -10.31 21.29 4.65
CA ALA A 169 -10.06 22.73 4.63
C ALA A 169 -11.12 23.49 3.79
N ALA A 170 -11.52 22.94 2.64
CA ALA A 170 -12.61 23.51 1.85
C ALA A 170 -13.93 23.50 2.61
N ALA A 171 -14.22 22.37 3.27
CA ALA A 171 -15.39 22.21 4.12
C ALA A 171 -15.44 23.25 5.25
N GLN A 172 -14.34 23.48 5.95
CA GLN A 172 -14.25 24.47 7.04
C GLN A 172 -14.43 25.92 6.56
N ARG A 173 -14.14 26.21 5.28
CA ARG A 173 -14.40 27.52 4.67
C ARG A 173 -15.81 27.66 4.09
N GLY A 174 -16.65 26.62 4.19
CA GLY A 174 -17.97 26.60 3.56
C GLY A 174 -17.94 26.51 2.04
N GLU A 175 -16.80 26.13 1.46
CA GLU A 175 -16.59 25.97 0.02
C GLU A 175 -16.97 24.55 -0.41
N THR A 176 -17.41 24.39 -1.66
CA THR A 176 -17.60 23.05 -2.25
C THR A 176 -16.22 22.45 -2.54
N PRO A 177 -15.85 21.30 -1.90
CA PRO A 177 -14.56 20.68 -2.14
C PRO A 177 -14.38 20.20 -3.58
N ASP A 178 -13.18 20.33 -4.15
CA ASP A 178 -12.86 19.76 -5.46
C ASP A 178 -12.92 18.22 -5.39
N PRO A 179 -13.81 17.58 -6.17
CA PRO A 179 -13.99 16.12 -6.16
C PRO A 179 -12.71 15.33 -6.50
N ILE A 180 -11.76 15.95 -7.20
CA ILE A 180 -10.54 15.30 -7.65
C ILE A 180 -9.69 14.78 -6.48
N HIS A 181 -9.66 15.51 -5.36
CA HIS A 181 -8.94 15.10 -4.16
C HIS A 181 -9.53 13.82 -3.56
N GLY A 182 -10.85 13.75 -3.45
CA GLY A 182 -11.54 12.56 -2.97
C GLY A 182 -11.41 11.35 -3.89
N GLN A 183 -11.50 11.56 -5.20
CA GLN A 183 -11.36 10.50 -6.20
C GLN A 183 -9.96 9.89 -6.18
N ARG A 184 -8.91 10.71 -6.13
CA ARG A 184 -7.52 10.25 -6.04
C ARG A 184 -7.25 9.50 -4.74
N ALA A 185 -7.69 10.05 -3.62
CA ALA A 185 -7.53 9.40 -2.32
C ALA A 185 -8.27 8.05 -2.28
N LYS A 186 -9.48 7.97 -2.83
CA LYS A 186 -10.25 6.71 -2.94
C LYS A 186 -9.53 5.68 -3.80
N GLN A 187 -9.01 6.07 -4.98
CA GLN A 187 -8.26 5.17 -5.87
C GLN A 187 -7.07 4.54 -5.12
N ARG A 188 -6.25 5.37 -4.46
CA ARG A 188 -5.08 4.88 -3.71
C ARG A 188 -5.47 4.00 -2.52
N SER A 189 -6.55 4.35 -1.82
CA SER A 189 -7.07 3.53 -0.72
C SER A 189 -7.54 2.16 -1.20
N VAL A 190 -8.18 2.08 -2.36
CA VAL A 190 -8.57 0.81 -2.99
C VAL A 190 -7.35 -0.02 -3.34
N HIS A 191 -6.31 0.57 -3.94
CA HIS A 191 -5.05 -0.14 -4.20
C HIS A 191 -4.43 -0.68 -2.91
N ASN A 192 -4.36 0.13 -1.85
CA ASN A 192 -3.84 -0.33 -0.56
C ASN A 192 -4.61 -1.55 -0.04
N THR A 193 -5.95 -1.54 -0.17
CA THR A 193 -6.78 -2.68 0.26
C THR A 193 -6.41 -3.97 -0.47
N PHE A 194 -6.24 -3.92 -1.81
CA PHE A 194 -5.87 -5.10 -2.59
C PHE A 194 -4.43 -5.56 -2.34
N ILE A 195 -3.50 -4.62 -2.12
CA ILE A 195 -2.08 -4.93 -1.90
C ILE A 195 -1.82 -5.46 -0.47
N THR A 196 -2.70 -5.20 0.49
CA THR A 196 -2.46 -5.53 1.91
C THR A 196 -2.17 -7.01 2.12
N LEU A 197 -3.03 -7.90 1.64
CA LEU A 197 -2.85 -9.33 1.85
C LEU A 197 -1.59 -9.87 1.16
N PRO A 198 -1.32 -9.59 -0.12
CA PRO A 198 -0.06 -9.94 -0.76
C PRO A 198 1.16 -9.43 0.00
N ALA A 199 1.17 -8.16 0.44
CA ALA A 199 2.29 -7.59 1.17
C ALA A 199 2.58 -8.34 2.48
N VAL A 200 1.53 -8.64 3.26
CA VAL A 200 1.67 -9.41 4.50
C VAL A 200 2.20 -10.81 4.23
N LEU A 201 1.66 -11.52 3.22
CA LEU A 201 2.10 -12.86 2.85
C LEU A 201 3.57 -12.88 2.43
N MET A 202 4.01 -11.88 1.64
CA MET A 202 5.43 -11.74 1.27
C MET A 202 6.32 -11.49 2.48
N MET A 203 5.89 -10.67 3.44
CA MET A 203 6.68 -10.37 4.64
C MET A 203 6.82 -11.58 5.58
N ILE A 204 5.74 -12.33 5.80
CA ILE A 204 5.77 -13.51 6.66
C ILE A 204 6.41 -14.72 5.99
N SER A 205 6.58 -14.71 4.65
CA SER A 205 7.20 -15.79 3.88
C SER A 205 8.61 -16.17 4.38
N ASN A 206 9.31 -15.22 5.01
CA ASN A 206 10.62 -15.47 5.64
C ASN A 206 10.63 -16.63 6.64
N HIS A 207 9.48 -16.93 7.25
CA HIS A 207 9.31 -18.02 8.20
C HIS A 207 8.95 -19.37 7.53
N TYR A 208 8.73 -19.37 6.21
CA TYR A 208 8.26 -20.53 5.44
C TYR A 208 9.20 -20.83 4.27
N PRO A 209 10.30 -21.57 4.48
CA PRO A 209 11.28 -21.89 3.42
C PRO A 209 10.66 -22.54 2.18
N LEU A 210 9.58 -23.31 2.32
CA LEU A 210 8.85 -23.90 1.19
C LEU A 210 8.40 -22.89 0.14
N LEU A 211 8.16 -21.63 0.52
CA LEU A 211 7.69 -20.59 -0.39
C LEU A 211 8.81 -20.06 -1.30
N TYR A 212 10.04 -19.94 -0.78
CA TYR A 212 11.13 -19.27 -1.48
C TYR A 212 12.33 -20.18 -1.83
N ALA A 213 12.46 -21.35 -1.18
CA ALA A 213 13.57 -22.26 -1.40
C ALA A 213 13.26 -23.33 -2.48
N ASN A 214 12.67 -22.88 -3.59
CA ASN A 214 12.30 -23.76 -4.71
C ASN A 214 12.54 -23.05 -6.06
N ASP A 215 12.58 -23.82 -7.15
CA ASP A 215 12.81 -23.31 -8.49
C ASP A 215 11.63 -22.54 -9.09
N TYR A 216 10.43 -22.68 -8.50
CA TYR A 216 9.20 -22.02 -8.94
C TYR A 216 8.88 -20.74 -8.16
N ARG A 217 9.88 -20.15 -7.48
CA ARG A 217 9.74 -18.97 -6.61
C ARG A 217 8.98 -17.81 -7.26
N LEU A 218 9.24 -17.51 -8.54
CA LEU A 218 8.47 -16.50 -9.28
C LEU A 218 7.00 -16.88 -9.39
N GLY A 219 6.70 -18.13 -9.74
CA GLY A 219 5.31 -18.63 -9.80
C GLY A 219 4.60 -18.52 -8.46
N VAL A 220 5.29 -18.80 -7.35
CA VAL A 220 4.74 -18.63 -5.99
C VAL A 220 4.46 -17.15 -5.70
N ILE A 221 5.37 -16.24 -6.04
CA ILE A 221 5.13 -14.79 -5.88
C ILE A 221 3.90 -14.36 -6.69
N LEU A 222 3.80 -14.80 -7.96
CA LEU A 222 2.66 -14.46 -8.80
C LEU A 222 1.34 -14.99 -8.25
N LEU A 223 1.33 -16.20 -7.69
CA LEU A 223 0.15 -16.76 -7.02
C LEU A 223 -0.26 -15.93 -5.80
N LEU A 224 0.69 -15.37 -5.07
CA LEU A 224 0.43 -14.54 -3.89
C LEU A 224 0.01 -13.09 -4.25
N LEU A 225 0.24 -12.65 -5.51
CA LEU A 225 -0.18 -11.34 -5.99
C LEU A 225 -1.64 -11.31 -6.49
N VAL A 226 -2.25 -12.45 -6.74
CA VAL A 226 -3.64 -12.60 -7.23
C VAL A 226 -4.61 -12.78 -6.07
#